data_5eefc88c3523e042a6fc661352d5ed2d
#
_entry.id   5eefc88c3523e042a6fc661352d5ed2d
#
_cell.length_a   1.000
_cell.length_b   1.000
_cell.length_c   1.000
_cell.angle_alpha   90.00
_cell.angle_beta   90.00
_cell.angle_gamma   90.00
#
_symmetry.space_group_name_H-M   'P 1'
#
loop_
_entity.id
_entity.type
_entity.pdbx_description
1 polymer ?
#
loop_
_entity_poly.entity_id
_entity_poly.type
_entity_poly.pdbx_seq_one_letter_code
_entity_poly.pdbx_strand_id
1 'polypeptide(L)'
;MAETNTDSTEAGRQGVRESAPFILTGLSGGHAVFHWFSQSFFVMLPEVVATFGLSGLQVGAISTTREMVSGIIALPGGVVTDMVRRHWGLVLAVCMALFGLGWLVMGFAPVYPLLLLGMAVVAAAAAMWHLPAAAALSHRFADRRGSVLSIHGVGGNIGDILGPALTGVLLLSLSWKGILSIYAVVPFFLAFLVFWSYRDIGKTGSLGTLPGFREQMTNTRQSFKDHPRLWGIMAVAGLRGMANVAFLPFLALYLGLDTELGLGNAALGLHIALLVGVGVVATPVTGYISDRIGRKVVLIPGMLGLSALTALLVPFGDGVGLIVILSLLGVFLFSDQPILTAAALDTVGQTVAASTLGVFSFSRFVLAAASPLIGGWLFDTLGIESTFFYISGIYLVGAVVLLAVPLAVTAQAVEIAD
;
A
#
# COMPACT_ATOMS: atom_id res chain seq x y z
N MET A 1 45.01 -50.22 5.39
CA MET A 1 44.05 -49.73 4.41
C MET A 1 43.36 -48.54 5.04
N ALA A 2 43.76 -47.34 4.60
CA ALA A 2 43.18 -46.07 5.07
C ALA A 2 42.13 -45.69 4.04
N GLU A 3 40.85 -45.71 4.40
CA GLU A 3 39.79 -45.11 3.66
C GLU A 3 39.89 -43.56 3.83
N THR A 4 40.30 -42.91 2.74
CA THR A 4 40.33 -41.47 2.62
C THR A 4 38.89 -40.95 2.55
N ASN A 5 38.49 -40.25 3.60
CA ASN A 5 37.27 -39.51 3.72
C ASN A 5 37.32 -38.30 2.76
N THR A 6 36.73 -38.40 1.57
CA THR A 6 36.65 -37.34 0.54
C THR A 6 35.29 -36.64 0.49
N ASP A 7 34.65 -36.46 1.67
CA ASP A 7 33.26 -35.98 1.72
C ASP A 7 33.10 -34.60 2.32
N SER A 8 34.09 -33.71 2.16
CA SER A 8 34.04 -32.34 2.79
C SER A 8 34.33 -31.16 1.88
N THR A 9 34.14 -31.27 0.55
CA THR A 9 34.50 -30.14 -0.36
C THR A 9 33.45 -29.81 -1.44
N GLU A 10 32.21 -30.23 -1.33
CA GLU A 10 31.09 -29.77 -2.16
C GLU A 10 30.05 -28.91 -1.44
N ALA A 11 30.48 -28.13 -0.46
CA ALA A 11 29.73 -26.91 -0.12
C ALA A 11 29.91 -25.93 -1.27
N GLY A 12 29.23 -26.22 -2.41
CA GLY A 12 29.31 -25.46 -3.64
C GLY A 12 29.12 -23.99 -3.35
N ARG A 13 30.04 -23.16 -3.83
CA ARG A 13 29.95 -21.70 -3.85
C ARG A 13 28.60 -21.33 -4.45
N GLN A 14 27.59 -21.13 -3.61
CA GLN A 14 26.33 -20.53 -4.04
C GLN A 14 26.67 -19.22 -4.72
N GLY A 15 26.32 -19.07 -5.98
CA GLY A 15 26.59 -17.84 -6.73
C GLY A 15 25.90 -16.67 -6.02
N VAL A 16 26.47 -15.46 -6.12
CA VAL A 16 25.90 -14.24 -5.47
C VAL A 16 24.40 -14.14 -5.67
N ARG A 17 23.88 -14.54 -6.83
CA ARG A 17 22.45 -14.51 -7.19
C ARG A 17 21.55 -15.43 -6.36
N GLU A 18 22.10 -16.49 -5.81
CA GLU A 18 21.39 -17.48 -4.99
C GLU A 18 21.53 -17.17 -3.51
N SER A 19 22.36 -16.18 -3.15
CA SER A 19 22.59 -15.81 -1.77
C SER A 19 21.35 -15.17 -1.15
N ALA A 20 21.06 -15.55 0.07
CA ALA A 20 19.91 -15.05 0.82
C ALA A 20 19.91 -13.52 1.00
N PRO A 21 21.05 -12.86 1.33
CA PRO A 21 21.10 -11.41 1.42
C PRO A 21 20.79 -10.71 0.09
N PHE A 22 21.32 -11.21 -1.03
CA PHE A 22 21.11 -10.61 -2.36
C PHE A 22 19.64 -10.64 -2.77
N ILE A 23 18.95 -11.77 -2.57
CA ILE A 23 17.53 -11.91 -2.89
C ILE A 23 16.69 -10.98 -2.01
N LEU A 24 16.94 -10.97 -0.70
CA LEU A 24 16.19 -10.14 0.25
C LEU A 24 16.40 -8.66 -0.01
N THR A 25 17.65 -8.19 -0.12
CA THR A 25 17.95 -6.77 -0.35
C THR A 25 17.45 -6.28 -1.71
N GLY A 26 17.59 -7.10 -2.75
CA GLY A 26 17.13 -6.73 -4.08
C GLY A 26 15.61 -6.63 -4.21
N LEU A 27 14.86 -7.59 -3.63
CA LEU A 27 13.39 -7.51 -3.60
C LEU A 27 12.90 -6.40 -2.68
N SER A 28 13.58 -6.13 -1.55
CA SER A 28 13.26 -4.99 -0.67
C SER A 28 13.56 -3.65 -1.33
N GLY A 29 14.66 -3.55 -2.10
CA GLY A 29 15.00 -2.37 -2.90
C GLY A 29 13.98 -2.12 -4.02
N GLY A 30 13.55 -3.17 -4.72
CA GLY A 30 12.44 -3.06 -5.68
C GLY A 30 11.16 -2.56 -5.03
N HIS A 31 10.81 -3.06 -3.84
CA HIS A 31 9.67 -2.59 -3.05
C HIS A 31 9.78 -1.10 -2.69
N ALA A 32 10.97 -0.66 -2.28
CA ALA A 32 11.22 0.75 -2.01
C ALA A 32 10.97 1.64 -3.24
N VAL A 33 11.38 1.21 -4.43
CA VAL A 33 11.16 1.97 -5.67
C VAL A 33 9.68 2.09 -6.04
N PHE A 34 8.89 1.01 -5.89
CA PHE A 34 7.44 1.08 -6.12
C PHE A 34 6.76 2.08 -5.20
N HIS A 35 7.10 2.05 -3.91
CA HIS A 35 6.53 2.95 -2.92
C HIS A 35 7.02 4.39 -3.09
N TRP A 36 8.33 4.58 -3.32
CA TRP A 36 8.90 5.91 -3.59
C TRP A 36 8.12 6.62 -4.69
N PHE A 37 8.00 6.00 -5.85
CA PHE A 37 7.38 6.66 -7.00
C PHE A 37 5.87 6.86 -6.82
N SER A 38 5.21 5.90 -6.18
CA SER A 38 3.78 6.00 -5.90
C SER A 38 3.44 7.17 -4.97
N GLN A 39 4.24 7.38 -3.93
CA GLN A 39 4.04 8.50 -2.99
C GLN A 39 4.52 9.84 -3.57
N SER A 40 5.57 9.80 -4.38
CA SER A 40 6.06 10.99 -5.08
C SER A 40 5.00 11.66 -5.95
N PHE A 41 4.11 10.87 -6.54
CA PHE A 41 3.05 11.39 -7.41
C PHE A 41 2.12 12.37 -6.69
N PHE A 42 1.83 12.15 -5.40
CA PHE A 42 1.01 13.07 -4.62
C PHE A 42 1.67 14.45 -4.46
N VAL A 43 3.00 14.49 -4.33
CA VAL A 43 3.74 15.78 -4.26
C VAL A 43 3.71 16.53 -5.60
N MET A 44 3.67 15.80 -6.73
CA MET A 44 3.57 16.39 -8.07
C MET A 44 2.13 16.80 -8.45
N LEU A 45 1.14 16.36 -7.69
CA LEU A 45 -0.27 16.47 -8.07
C LEU A 45 -0.74 17.92 -8.28
N PRO A 46 -0.36 18.93 -7.45
CA PRO A 46 -0.70 20.33 -7.72
C PRO A 46 -0.16 20.83 -9.07
N GLU A 47 1.08 20.46 -9.41
CA GLU A 47 1.69 20.81 -10.70
C GLU A 47 0.98 20.13 -11.89
N VAL A 48 0.53 18.88 -11.71
CA VAL A 48 -0.27 18.15 -12.69
C VAL A 48 -1.61 18.85 -12.90
N VAL A 49 -2.27 19.26 -11.81
CA VAL A 49 -3.52 20.02 -11.85
C VAL A 49 -3.33 21.33 -12.60
N ALA A 50 -2.30 22.10 -12.29
CA ALA A 50 -1.99 23.36 -12.96
C ALA A 50 -1.68 23.14 -14.46
N THR A 51 -0.97 22.06 -14.82
CA THR A 51 -0.59 21.78 -16.21
C THR A 51 -1.78 21.45 -17.11
N PHE A 52 -2.76 20.69 -16.62
CA PHE A 52 -3.91 20.23 -17.40
C PHE A 52 -5.20 20.98 -17.09
N GLY A 53 -5.22 21.90 -16.15
CA GLY A 53 -6.43 22.57 -15.68
C GLY A 53 -7.46 21.58 -15.10
N LEU A 54 -7.00 20.63 -14.28
CA LEU A 54 -7.87 19.55 -13.80
C LEU A 54 -8.85 20.04 -12.75
N SER A 55 -10.08 19.55 -12.82
CA SER A 55 -11.06 19.66 -11.74
C SER A 55 -10.76 18.65 -10.62
N GLY A 56 -11.34 18.87 -9.44
CA GLY A 56 -11.28 17.91 -8.32
C GLY A 56 -11.82 16.54 -8.70
N LEU A 57 -12.91 16.48 -9.50
CA LEU A 57 -13.44 15.23 -10.01
C LEU A 57 -12.41 14.48 -10.87
N GLN A 58 -11.64 15.19 -11.70
CA GLN A 58 -10.58 14.59 -12.52
C GLN A 58 -9.41 14.11 -11.66
N VAL A 59 -9.05 14.83 -10.60
CA VAL A 59 -8.08 14.36 -9.61
C VAL A 59 -8.59 13.10 -8.92
N GLY A 60 -9.84 13.08 -8.50
CA GLY A 60 -10.50 11.89 -7.97
C GLY A 60 -10.42 10.70 -8.94
N ALA A 61 -10.62 10.95 -10.24
CA ALA A 61 -10.55 9.91 -11.27
C ALA A 61 -9.14 9.29 -11.42
N ILE A 62 -8.06 10.04 -11.19
CA ILE A 62 -6.69 9.49 -11.16
C ILE A 62 -6.57 8.44 -10.05
N SER A 63 -6.98 8.80 -8.84
CA SER A 63 -6.94 7.89 -7.68
C SER A 63 -7.89 6.69 -7.85
N THR A 64 -9.09 6.92 -8.37
CA THR A 64 -10.05 5.87 -8.72
C THR A 64 -9.47 4.88 -9.73
N THR A 65 -8.81 5.38 -10.79
CA THR A 65 -8.15 4.53 -11.79
C THR A 65 -7.10 3.64 -11.15
N ARG A 66 -6.27 4.21 -10.27
CA ARG A 66 -5.25 3.46 -9.52
C ARG A 66 -5.87 2.34 -8.68
N GLU A 67 -6.89 2.65 -7.88
CA GLU A 67 -7.51 1.67 -6.98
C GLU A 67 -8.30 0.59 -7.74
N MET A 68 -9.08 0.98 -8.74
CA MET A 68 -9.84 0.03 -9.58
C MET A 68 -8.91 -0.97 -10.28
N VAL A 69 -7.87 -0.48 -10.96
CA VAL A 69 -6.93 -1.35 -11.67
C VAL A 69 -6.18 -2.25 -10.68
N SER A 70 -5.72 -1.71 -9.54
CA SER A 70 -5.07 -2.52 -8.50
C SER A 70 -5.99 -3.63 -7.98
N GLY A 71 -7.26 -3.33 -7.74
CA GLY A 71 -8.26 -4.31 -7.27
C GLY A 71 -8.54 -5.39 -8.31
N ILE A 72 -8.74 -5.00 -9.58
CA ILE A 72 -8.98 -5.93 -10.69
C ILE A 72 -7.79 -6.90 -10.87
N ILE A 73 -6.57 -6.40 -10.73
CA ILE A 73 -5.35 -7.23 -10.88
C ILE A 73 -5.12 -8.10 -9.63
N ALA A 74 -5.36 -7.57 -8.43
CA ALA A 74 -5.11 -8.29 -7.18
C ALA A 74 -5.96 -9.57 -7.05
N LEU A 75 -7.22 -9.53 -7.51
CA LEU A 75 -8.14 -10.66 -7.37
C LEU A 75 -7.66 -11.93 -8.09
N PRO A 76 -7.38 -11.94 -9.42
CA PRO A 76 -6.80 -13.10 -10.10
C PRO A 76 -5.30 -13.24 -9.87
N GLY A 77 -4.63 -12.16 -9.46
CA GLY A 77 -3.17 -12.06 -9.39
C GLY A 77 -2.52 -13.13 -8.51
N GLY A 78 -3.13 -13.49 -7.40
CA GLY A 78 -2.65 -14.57 -6.54
C GLY A 78 -2.62 -15.90 -7.26
N VAL A 79 -3.72 -16.28 -7.89
CA VAL A 79 -3.83 -17.54 -8.66
C VAL A 79 -2.88 -17.54 -9.86
N VAL A 80 -2.82 -16.42 -10.59
CA VAL A 80 -1.89 -16.27 -11.71
C VAL A 80 -0.43 -16.41 -11.25
N THR A 81 -0.07 -15.79 -10.12
CA THR A 81 1.26 -15.90 -9.53
C THR A 81 1.65 -17.34 -9.27
N ASP A 82 0.74 -18.14 -8.70
CA ASP A 82 0.98 -19.55 -8.41
C ASP A 82 1.11 -20.38 -9.72
N MET A 83 0.26 -20.12 -10.70
CA MET A 83 0.30 -20.80 -12.00
C MET A 83 1.61 -20.54 -12.77
N VAL A 84 2.13 -19.30 -12.69
CA VAL A 84 3.34 -18.88 -13.40
C VAL A 84 4.60 -18.97 -12.54
N ARG A 85 4.61 -19.75 -11.47
CA ARG A 85 5.70 -19.82 -10.49
C ARG A 85 7.09 -19.97 -11.13
N ARG A 86 7.24 -20.83 -12.12
CA ARG A 86 8.51 -21.03 -12.84
C ARG A 86 9.04 -19.77 -13.53
N HIS A 87 8.18 -18.78 -13.72
CA HIS A 87 8.47 -17.54 -14.43
C HIS A 87 8.42 -16.30 -13.52
N TRP A 88 8.44 -16.45 -12.19
CA TRP A 88 8.38 -15.30 -11.26
C TRP A 88 9.44 -14.25 -11.57
N GLY A 89 10.68 -14.64 -11.90
CA GLY A 89 11.71 -13.69 -12.28
C GLY A 89 11.34 -12.87 -13.52
N LEU A 90 10.72 -13.49 -14.53
CA LEU A 90 10.23 -12.79 -15.72
C LEU A 90 9.05 -11.87 -15.37
N VAL A 91 8.10 -12.34 -14.57
CA VAL A 91 6.94 -11.54 -14.13
C VAL A 91 7.42 -10.30 -13.37
N LEU A 92 8.35 -10.47 -12.41
CA LEU A 92 8.93 -9.35 -11.66
C LEU A 92 9.62 -8.35 -12.59
N ALA A 93 10.39 -8.81 -13.57
CA ALA A 93 11.08 -7.94 -14.53
C ALA A 93 10.09 -7.20 -15.45
N VAL A 94 9.08 -7.89 -15.97
CA VAL A 94 8.03 -7.27 -16.81
C VAL A 94 7.23 -6.24 -16.01
N CYS A 95 6.84 -6.56 -14.78
CA CYS A 95 6.15 -5.59 -13.92
C CYS A 95 7.01 -4.34 -13.66
N MET A 96 8.31 -4.51 -13.41
CA MET A 96 9.20 -3.38 -13.21
C MET A 96 9.35 -2.54 -14.50
N ALA A 97 9.47 -3.18 -15.66
CA ALA A 97 9.51 -2.48 -16.94
C ALA A 97 8.20 -1.74 -17.26
N LEU A 98 7.04 -2.39 -17.01
CA LEU A 98 5.73 -1.74 -17.18
C LEU A 98 5.54 -0.58 -16.21
N PHE A 99 6.04 -0.69 -14.97
CA PHE A 99 6.02 0.40 -14.02
C PHE A 99 6.80 1.61 -14.53
N GLY A 100 8.02 1.40 -15.06
CA GLY A 100 8.79 2.46 -15.72
C GLY A 100 8.08 3.03 -16.95
N LEU A 101 7.48 2.16 -17.78
CA LEU A 101 6.71 2.60 -18.96
C LEU A 101 5.52 3.47 -18.57
N GLY A 102 4.78 3.10 -17.53
CA GLY A 102 3.65 3.90 -17.06
C GLY A 102 4.08 5.29 -16.61
N TRP A 103 5.18 5.43 -15.87
CA TRP A 103 5.76 6.73 -15.49
C TRP A 103 6.22 7.52 -16.71
N LEU A 104 6.83 6.87 -17.69
CA LEU A 104 7.24 7.51 -18.93
C LEU A 104 6.05 8.03 -19.71
N VAL A 105 4.99 7.21 -19.86
CA VAL A 105 3.74 7.61 -20.52
C VAL A 105 3.14 8.83 -19.83
N MET A 106 3.10 8.87 -18.49
CA MET A 106 2.62 10.03 -17.73
C MET A 106 3.50 11.25 -17.95
N GLY A 107 4.83 11.12 -17.91
CA GLY A 107 5.79 12.21 -18.09
C GLY A 107 5.70 12.85 -19.47
N PHE A 108 5.39 12.08 -20.50
CA PHE A 108 5.21 12.57 -21.87
C PHE A 108 3.75 12.82 -22.27
N ALA A 109 2.79 12.67 -21.33
CA ALA A 109 1.38 12.86 -21.62
C ALA A 109 1.08 14.30 -22.08
N PRO A 110 0.57 14.50 -23.33
CA PRO A 110 0.11 15.81 -23.79
C PRO A 110 -1.33 16.11 -23.36
N VAL A 111 -2.08 15.07 -22.97
CA VAL A 111 -3.50 15.16 -22.62
C VAL A 111 -3.82 14.27 -21.41
N TYR A 112 -4.82 14.67 -20.62
CA TYR A 112 -5.24 13.99 -19.41
C TYR A 112 -5.59 12.48 -19.59
N PRO A 113 -6.30 12.02 -20.67
CA PRO A 113 -6.57 10.60 -20.84
C PRO A 113 -5.31 9.72 -20.93
N LEU A 114 -4.21 10.26 -21.48
CA LEU A 114 -2.95 9.52 -21.55
C LEU A 114 -2.27 9.44 -20.18
N LEU A 115 -2.43 10.46 -19.34
CA LEU A 115 -2.00 10.41 -17.93
C LEU A 115 -2.76 9.32 -17.17
N LEU A 116 -4.08 9.19 -17.36
CA LEU A 116 -4.88 8.11 -16.77
C LEU A 116 -4.42 6.73 -17.25
N LEU A 117 -4.12 6.58 -18.55
CA LEU A 117 -3.58 5.33 -19.09
C LEU A 117 -2.24 4.98 -18.44
N GLY A 118 -1.33 5.94 -18.30
CA GLY A 118 -0.06 5.75 -17.60
C GLY A 118 -0.27 5.33 -16.16
N MET A 119 -1.20 5.96 -15.42
CA MET A 119 -1.56 5.58 -14.07
C MET A 119 -2.13 4.16 -13.99
N ALA A 120 -2.97 3.75 -14.94
CA ALA A 120 -3.50 2.39 -15.02
C ALA A 120 -2.38 1.35 -15.20
N VAL A 121 -1.39 1.64 -16.06
CA VAL A 121 -0.22 0.76 -16.27
C VAL A 121 0.63 0.68 -15.00
N VAL A 122 0.90 1.81 -14.35
CA VAL A 122 1.61 1.87 -13.04
C VAL A 122 0.90 1.02 -12.00
N ALA A 123 -0.43 1.18 -11.86
CA ALA A 123 -1.24 0.46 -10.88
C ALA A 123 -1.24 -1.05 -11.13
N ALA A 124 -1.41 -1.47 -12.39
CA ALA A 124 -1.39 -2.88 -12.78
C ALA A 124 -0.03 -3.52 -12.49
N ALA A 125 1.04 -2.84 -12.88
CA ALA A 125 2.41 -3.30 -12.65
C ALA A 125 2.73 -3.44 -11.17
N ALA A 126 2.39 -2.44 -10.36
CA ALA A 126 2.61 -2.46 -8.92
C ALA A 126 1.81 -3.58 -8.23
N ALA A 127 0.51 -3.69 -8.52
CA ALA A 127 -0.35 -4.71 -7.93
C ALA A 127 0.16 -6.13 -8.23
N MET A 128 0.56 -6.39 -9.49
CA MET A 128 1.05 -7.72 -9.89
C MET A 128 2.45 -8.02 -9.34
N TRP A 129 3.33 -7.03 -9.20
CA TRP A 129 4.71 -7.23 -8.73
C TRP A 129 4.79 -7.72 -7.28
N HIS A 130 3.94 -7.17 -6.40
CA HIS A 130 3.97 -7.50 -4.96
C HIS A 130 3.70 -8.97 -4.67
N LEU A 131 2.89 -9.63 -5.50
CA LEU A 131 2.47 -11.01 -5.28
C LEU A 131 3.62 -12.01 -5.42
N PRO A 132 4.34 -12.10 -6.57
CA PRO A 132 5.48 -13.01 -6.71
C PRO A 132 6.68 -12.61 -5.85
N ALA A 133 6.87 -11.31 -5.53
CA ALA A 133 7.93 -10.88 -4.63
C ALA A 133 7.73 -11.43 -3.21
N ALA A 134 6.55 -11.25 -2.63
CA ALA A 134 6.21 -11.80 -1.32
C ALA A 134 6.20 -13.32 -1.30
N ALA A 135 5.69 -13.96 -2.37
CA ALA A 135 5.68 -15.42 -2.51
C ALA A 135 7.11 -15.98 -2.57
N ALA A 136 8.00 -15.38 -3.37
CA ALA A 136 9.39 -15.81 -3.50
C ALA A 136 10.15 -15.74 -2.16
N LEU A 137 9.98 -14.63 -1.41
CA LEU A 137 10.55 -14.49 -0.07
C LEU A 137 9.98 -15.51 0.90
N SER A 138 8.66 -15.71 0.90
CA SER A 138 7.99 -16.67 1.79
C SER A 138 8.43 -18.10 1.54
N HIS A 139 8.69 -18.48 0.27
CA HIS A 139 9.16 -19.80 -0.07
C HIS A 139 10.65 -19.99 0.21
N ARG A 140 11.46 -19.00 -0.08
CA ARG A 140 12.92 -19.09 0.10
C ARG A 140 13.33 -19.12 1.58
N PHE A 141 12.52 -18.48 2.44
CA PHE A 141 12.80 -18.29 3.86
C PHE A 141 11.67 -18.84 4.75
N ALA A 142 11.25 -20.08 4.51
CA ALA A 142 10.11 -20.70 5.19
C ALA A 142 10.23 -20.66 6.72
N ASP A 143 11.44 -20.89 7.27
CA ASP A 143 11.70 -20.96 8.72
C ASP A 143 11.69 -19.58 9.41
N ARG A 144 11.88 -18.50 8.66
CA ARG A 144 11.92 -17.11 9.18
C ARG A 144 11.10 -16.15 8.31
N ARG A 145 10.00 -16.64 7.77
CA ARG A 145 9.10 -15.91 6.84
C ARG A 145 8.68 -14.56 7.38
N GLY A 146 8.26 -14.49 8.64
CA GLY A 146 7.81 -13.24 9.27
C GLY A 146 8.88 -12.16 9.27
N SER A 147 10.10 -12.46 9.73
CA SER A 147 11.21 -11.50 9.77
C SER A 147 11.60 -11.02 8.37
N VAL A 148 11.64 -11.92 7.39
CA VAL A 148 12.01 -11.58 6.01
C VAL A 148 10.97 -10.70 5.34
N LEU A 149 9.67 -10.98 5.52
CA LEU A 149 8.60 -10.13 5.00
C LEU A 149 8.58 -8.77 5.72
N SER A 150 8.93 -8.72 7.01
CA SER A 150 9.07 -7.44 7.73
C SER A 150 10.21 -6.60 7.16
N ILE A 151 11.38 -7.18 6.88
CA ILE A 151 12.51 -6.46 6.24
C ILE A 151 12.10 -5.98 4.83
N HIS A 152 11.39 -6.81 4.07
CA HIS A 152 10.84 -6.40 2.77
C HIS A 152 9.87 -5.22 2.91
N GLY A 153 9.02 -5.22 3.93
CA GLY A 153 8.13 -4.11 4.25
C GLY A 153 8.87 -2.82 4.61
N VAL A 154 9.99 -2.92 5.34
CA VAL A 154 10.86 -1.75 5.63
C VAL A 154 11.35 -1.09 4.35
N GLY A 155 11.64 -1.86 3.28
CA GLY A 155 11.95 -1.30 1.97
C GLY A 155 10.85 -0.36 1.46
N GLY A 156 9.58 -0.82 1.47
CA GLY A 156 8.43 0.01 1.11
C GLY A 156 8.33 1.28 1.96
N ASN A 157 8.44 1.15 3.28
CA ASN A 157 8.39 2.28 4.22
C ASN A 157 9.46 3.34 3.95
N ILE A 158 10.68 2.92 3.60
CA ILE A 158 11.75 3.85 3.19
C ILE A 158 11.33 4.61 1.93
N GLY A 159 10.77 3.92 0.95
CA GLY A 159 10.25 4.54 -0.27
C GLY A 159 9.13 5.55 0.02
N ASP A 160 8.20 5.21 0.90
CA ASP A 160 7.08 6.06 1.29
C ASP A 160 7.52 7.38 1.95
N ILE A 161 8.62 7.37 2.71
CA ILE A 161 9.15 8.56 3.38
C ILE A 161 10.04 9.38 2.43
N LEU A 162 11.01 8.71 1.78
CA LEU A 162 11.99 9.41 0.94
C LEU A 162 11.38 9.95 -0.35
N GLY A 163 10.38 9.25 -0.90
CA GLY A 163 9.72 9.65 -2.14
C GLY A 163 9.18 11.08 -2.09
N PRO A 164 8.25 11.40 -1.20
CA PRO A 164 7.71 12.75 -1.06
C PRO A 164 8.77 13.81 -0.73
N ALA A 165 9.65 13.54 0.23
CA ALA A 165 10.65 14.49 0.66
C ALA A 165 11.61 14.89 -0.48
N LEU A 166 12.17 13.90 -1.16
CA LEU A 166 13.13 14.15 -2.26
C LEU A 166 12.43 14.71 -3.50
N THR A 167 11.21 14.26 -3.81
CA THR A 167 10.45 14.81 -4.94
C THR A 167 10.12 16.27 -4.74
N GLY A 168 9.73 16.69 -3.54
CA GLY A 168 9.49 18.09 -3.22
C GLY A 168 10.73 18.97 -3.43
N VAL A 169 11.92 18.46 -3.08
CA VAL A 169 13.19 19.15 -3.35
C VAL A 169 13.52 19.18 -4.84
N LEU A 170 13.32 18.07 -5.56
CA LEU A 170 13.57 18.00 -7.00
C LEU A 170 12.69 18.97 -7.80
N LEU A 171 11.45 19.20 -7.38
CA LEU A 171 10.54 20.16 -8.01
C LEU A 171 11.00 21.61 -7.89
N LEU A 172 11.99 21.93 -7.05
CA LEU A 172 12.62 23.27 -7.04
C LEU A 172 13.44 23.56 -8.31
N SER A 173 13.90 22.52 -9.01
CA SER A 173 14.82 22.65 -10.15
C SER A 173 14.31 21.94 -11.42
N LEU A 174 13.40 21.00 -11.28
CA LEU A 174 12.89 20.14 -12.36
C LEU A 174 11.37 20.24 -12.45
N SER A 175 10.83 20.17 -13.66
CA SER A 175 9.39 20.01 -13.85
C SER A 175 8.95 18.60 -13.42
N TRP A 176 7.68 18.45 -13.02
CA TRP A 176 7.11 17.15 -12.69
C TRP A 176 7.25 16.13 -13.86
N LYS A 177 7.15 16.56 -15.11
CA LYS A 177 7.39 15.72 -16.30
C LYS A 177 8.84 15.25 -16.38
N GLY A 178 9.78 16.14 -16.10
CA GLY A 178 11.21 15.82 -16.04
C GLY A 178 11.51 14.79 -14.95
N ILE A 179 10.93 14.96 -13.76
CA ILE A 179 11.07 14.02 -12.65
C ILE A 179 10.51 12.64 -13.01
N LEU A 180 9.30 12.55 -13.58
CA LEU A 180 8.73 11.27 -14.00
C LEU A 180 9.58 10.57 -15.06
N SER A 181 10.17 11.35 -16.00
CA SER A 181 11.07 10.80 -17.02
C SER A 181 12.35 10.22 -16.42
N ILE A 182 12.94 10.90 -15.41
CA ILE A 182 14.11 10.42 -14.68
C ILE A 182 13.72 9.18 -13.85
N TYR A 183 12.60 9.24 -13.14
CA TYR A 183 12.10 8.12 -12.35
C TYR A 183 11.82 6.88 -13.19
N ALA A 184 11.39 7.02 -14.44
CA ALA A 184 11.18 5.89 -15.34
C ALA A 184 12.47 5.11 -15.64
N VAL A 185 13.63 5.78 -15.66
CA VAL A 185 14.93 5.13 -15.94
C VAL A 185 15.27 4.07 -14.89
N VAL A 186 15.00 4.35 -13.62
CA VAL A 186 15.32 3.43 -12.50
C VAL A 186 14.59 2.09 -12.64
N PRO A 187 13.26 2.02 -12.83
CA PRO A 187 12.56 0.76 -13.05
C PRO A 187 13.02 0.00 -14.29
N PHE A 188 13.37 0.67 -15.40
CA PHE A 188 13.91 -0.01 -16.58
C PHE A 188 15.26 -0.67 -16.29
N PHE A 189 16.14 0.05 -15.58
CA PHE A 189 17.41 -0.53 -15.14
C PHE A 189 17.19 -1.71 -14.18
N LEU A 190 16.30 -1.55 -13.21
CA LEU A 190 15.96 -2.62 -12.28
C LEU A 190 15.29 -3.81 -12.97
N ALA A 191 14.46 -3.59 -14.00
CA ALA A 191 13.88 -4.67 -14.79
C ALA A 191 14.96 -5.54 -15.43
N PHE A 192 16.01 -4.93 -15.99
CA PHE A 192 17.16 -5.64 -16.53
C PHE A 192 17.89 -6.43 -15.42
N LEU A 193 18.17 -5.80 -14.28
CA LEU A 193 18.83 -6.48 -13.15
C LEU A 193 17.99 -7.63 -12.60
N VAL A 194 16.68 -7.45 -12.44
CA VAL A 194 15.76 -8.50 -11.98
C VAL A 194 15.71 -9.64 -12.95
N PHE A 195 15.59 -9.38 -14.25
CA PHE A 195 15.62 -10.42 -15.28
C PHE A 195 16.93 -11.23 -15.24
N TRP A 196 18.05 -10.53 -15.10
CA TRP A 196 19.35 -11.17 -15.01
C TRP A 196 19.55 -11.95 -13.70
N SER A 197 19.08 -11.41 -12.56
CA SER A 197 19.37 -11.95 -11.23
C SER A 197 18.39 -13.02 -10.76
N TYR A 198 17.09 -12.87 -11.07
CA TYR A 198 16.03 -13.68 -10.49
C TYR A 198 15.38 -14.65 -11.47
N ARG A 199 16.04 -14.95 -12.58
CA ARG A 199 15.60 -15.89 -13.62
C ARG A 199 15.07 -17.22 -13.07
N ASP A 200 15.65 -17.70 -11.99
CA ASP A 200 15.39 -19.01 -11.41
C ASP A 200 14.68 -18.98 -10.05
N ILE A 201 14.27 -17.79 -9.58
CA ILE A 201 13.77 -17.58 -8.21
C ILE A 201 12.53 -18.44 -7.85
N GLY A 202 11.71 -18.81 -8.83
CA GLY A 202 10.51 -19.63 -8.64
C GLY A 202 10.67 -21.11 -8.97
N LYS A 203 11.86 -21.54 -9.39
CA LYS A 203 12.10 -22.93 -9.87
C LYS A 203 12.41 -23.92 -8.76
N THR A 204 12.82 -23.45 -7.58
CA THR A 204 13.20 -24.29 -6.43
C THR A 204 12.03 -24.52 -5.47
N GLY A 205 11.94 -25.74 -4.91
CA GLY A 205 10.96 -26.15 -3.90
C GLY A 205 9.78 -26.98 -4.45
N SER A 206 9.27 -27.91 -3.63
CA SER A 206 8.11 -28.74 -3.98
C SER A 206 6.83 -27.89 -4.00
N LEU A 207 6.01 -28.11 -5.02
CA LEU A 207 4.66 -27.57 -5.08
C LEU A 207 3.74 -28.48 -4.26
N GLY A 208 3.28 -28.04 -3.09
CA GLY A 208 2.01 -28.54 -2.56
C GLY A 208 0.91 -28.21 -3.59
N THR A 209 -0.08 -29.08 -3.73
CA THR A 209 -1.27 -28.80 -4.55
C THR A 209 -2.02 -27.63 -3.92
N LEU A 210 -1.91 -26.45 -4.55
CA LEU A 210 -2.69 -25.30 -4.13
C LEU A 210 -4.14 -25.47 -4.61
N PRO A 211 -5.14 -25.13 -3.78
CA PRO A 211 -6.53 -25.21 -4.18
C PRO A 211 -6.79 -24.28 -5.38
N GLY A 212 -7.56 -24.78 -6.37
CA GLY A 212 -7.92 -24.00 -7.54
C GLY A 212 -8.76 -22.78 -7.20
N PHE A 213 -8.82 -21.79 -8.09
CA PHE A 213 -9.59 -20.54 -7.88
C PHE A 213 -11.04 -20.81 -7.44
N ARG A 214 -11.71 -21.77 -8.07
CA ARG A 214 -13.10 -22.13 -7.75
C ARG A 214 -13.24 -22.69 -6.33
N GLU A 215 -12.28 -23.50 -5.91
CA GLU A 215 -12.24 -24.07 -4.56
C GLU A 215 -11.95 -22.99 -3.51
N GLN A 216 -10.97 -22.12 -3.77
CA GLN A 216 -10.68 -20.96 -2.91
C GLN A 216 -11.91 -20.07 -2.74
N MET A 217 -12.63 -19.77 -3.83
CA MET A 217 -13.86 -18.96 -3.78
C MET A 217 -14.98 -19.64 -3.00
N THR A 218 -15.11 -20.96 -3.15
CA THR A 218 -16.10 -21.74 -2.39
C THR A 218 -15.78 -21.74 -0.90
N ASN A 219 -14.52 -21.96 -0.54
CA ASN A 219 -14.05 -21.95 0.84
C ASN A 219 -14.21 -20.56 1.48
N THR A 220 -13.93 -19.51 0.72
CA THR A 220 -14.14 -18.13 1.17
C THR A 220 -15.62 -17.84 1.41
N ARG A 221 -16.51 -18.21 0.46
CA ARG A 221 -17.96 -18.03 0.64
C ARG A 221 -18.47 -18.79 1.86
N GLN A 222 -17.96 -19.99 2.10
CA GLN A 222 -18.32 -20.77 3.28
C GLN A 222 -17.83 -20.09 4.56
N SER A 223 -16.59 -19.59 4.58
CA SER A 223 -16.04 -18.86 5.72
C SER A 223 -16.88 -17.64 6.11
N PHE A 224 -17.40 -16.88 5.12
CA PHE A 224 -18.29 -15.74 5.38
C PHE A 224 -19.66 -16.16 5.91
N LYS A 225 -20.15 -17.36 5.55
CA LYS A 225 -21.39 -17.91 6.13
C LYS A 225 -21.19 -18.36 7.56
N ASP A 226 -20.07 -19.02 7.83
CA ASP A 226 -19.75 -19.57 9.15
C ASP A 226 -19.35 -18.47 10.15
N HIS A 227 -18.80 -17.36 9.67
CA HIS A 227 -18.35 -16.23 10.47
C HIS A 227 -18.99 -14.90 10.05
N PRO A 228 -20.28 -14.64 10.38
CA PRO A 228 -20.98 -13.40 9.98
C PRO A 228 -20.29 -12.10 10.42
N ARG A 229 -19.46 -12.15 11.46
CA ARG A 229 -18.66 -11.01 11.95
C ARG A 229 -17.72 -10.45 10.89
N LEU A 230 -17.28 -11.28 9.93
CA LEU A 230 -16.44 -10.85 8.81
C LEU A 230 -17.06 -9.74 7.98
N TRP A 231 -18.40 -9.76 7.80
CA TRP A 231 -19.10 -8.70 7.07
C TRP A 231 -18.95 -7.34 7.75
N GLY A 232 -19.03 -7.32 9.09
CA GLY A 232 -18.81 -6.11 9.86
C GLY A 232 -17.37 -5.60 9.75
N ILE A 233 -16.38 -6.50 9.87
CA ILE A 233 -14.96 -6.14 9.69
C ILE A 233 -14.71 -5.62 8.27
N MET A 234 -15.29 -6.26 7.24
CA MET A 234 -15.21 -5.78 5.85
C MET A 234 -15.84 -4.40 5.65
N ALA A 235 -16.99 -4.15 6.25
CA ALA A 235 -17.63 -2.84 6.16
C ALA A 235 -16.72 -1.75 6.76
N VAL A 236 -16.15 -1.99 7.94
CA VAL A 236 -15.20 -1.08 8.58
C VAL A 236 -13.96 -0.87 7.71
N ALA A 237 -13.37 -1.95 7.17
CA ALA A 237 -12.20 -1.85 6.30
C ALA A 237 -12.50 -1.13 4.98
N GLY A 238 -13.70 -1.32 4.42
CA GLY A 238 -14.18 -0.60 3.24
C GLY A 238 -14.33 0.90 3.51
N LEU A 239 -15.02 1.27 4.59
CA LEU A 239 -15.18 2.68 5.01
C LEU A 239 -13.82 3.34 5.25
N ARG A 240 -12.96 2.67 6.02
CA ARG A 240 -11.59 3.13 6.23
C ARG A 240 -10.84 3.30 4.92
N GLY A 241 -10.96 2.33 4.00
CA GLY A 241 -10.36 2.40 2.67
C GLY A 241 -10.85 3.60 1.87
N MET A 242 -12.18 3.87 1.89
CA MET A 242 -12.79 5.05 1.26
C MET A 242 -12.17 6.35 1.78
N ALA A 243 -12.08 6.52 3.09
CA ALA A 243 -11.52 7.71 3.70
C ALA A 243 -10.03 7.89 3.34
N ASN A 244 -9.24 6.82 3.48
CA ASN A 244 -7.79 6.85 3.27
C ASN A 244 -7.41 7.17 1.82
N VAL A 245 -8.09 6.56 0.84
CA VAL A 245 -7.77 6.76 -0.59
C VAL A 245 -8.15 8.16 -1.07
N ALA A 246 -9.19 8.76 -0.51
CA ALA A 246 -9.54 10.15 -0.80
C ALA A 246 -8.62 11.14 -0.06
N PHE A 247 -8.07 10.79 1.11
CA PHE A 247 -7.36 11.75 1.95
C PHE A 247 -6.09 12.31 1.30
N LEU A 248 -5.16 11.46 0.86
CA LEU A 248 -3.85 11.91 0.37
C LEU A 248 -3.90 12.81 -0.87
N PRO A 249 -4.68 12.52 -1.94
CA PRO A 249 -4.74 13.41 -3.09
C PRO A 249 -5.30 14.79 -2.74
N PHE A 250 -6.36 14.86 -1.92
CA PHE A 250 -6.95 16.15 -1.53
C PHE A 250 -6.12 16.88 -0.46
N LEU A 251 -5.40 16.16 0.42
CA LEU A 251 -4.38 16.77 1.27
C LEU A 251 -3.28 17.42 0.42
N ALA A 252 -2.80 16.75 -0.62
CA ALA A 252 -1.78 17.31 -1.51
C ALA A 252 -2.26 18.58 -2.24
N LEU A 253 -3.52 18.61 -2.68
CA LEU A 253 -4.13 19.81 -3.26
C LEU A 253 -4.26 20.92 -2.22
N TYR A 254 -4.74 20.63 -1.03
CA TYR A 254 -4.84 21.57 0.08
C TYR A 254 -3.51 22.22 0.43
N LEU A 255 -2.45 21.41 0.49
CA LEU A 255 -1.11 21.90 0.80
C LEU A 255 -0.49 22.72 -0.32
N GLY A 256 -0.70 22.34 -1.60
CA GLY A 256 0.10 22.82 -2.72
C GLY A 256 -0.58 23.80 -3.67
N LEU A 257 -1.92 23.88 -3.72
CA LEU A 257 -2.59 24.85 -4.60
C LEU A 257 -2.53 26.26 -4.01
N ASP A 258 -2.23 27.26 -4.84
CA ASP A 258 -2.19 28.67 -4.46
C ASP A 258 -3.55 29.21 -3.97
N THR A 259 -4.64 28.56 -4.39
CA THR A 259 -6.01 28.88 -3.94
C THR A 259 -6.30 28.34 -2.52
N GLU A 260 -5.43 27.49 -2.00
CA GLU A 260 -5.50 26.88 -0.67
C GLU A 260 -4.32 27.37 0.18
N LEU A 261 -3.48 26.47 0.75
CA LEU A 261 -2.32 26.89 1.55
C LEU A 261 -1.13 27.39 0.72
N GLY A 262 -1.01 26.98 -0.54
CA GLY A 262 0.05 27.41 -1.44
C GLY A 262 1.46 27.13 -0.93
N LEU A 263 1.67 26.01 -0.23
CA LEU A 263 2.99 25.64 0.25
C LEU A 263 3.90 25.34 -0.95
N GLY A 264 5.14 25.84 -0.88
CA GLY A 264 6.15 25.47 -1.87
C GLY A 264 6.40 23.96 -1.91
N ASN A 265 6.79 23.45 -3.07
CA ASN A 265 6.93 22.01 -3.34
C ASN A 265 7.77 21.24 -2.30
N ALA A 266 8.87 21.84 -1.81
CA ALA A 266 9.69 21.22 -0.76
C ALA A 266 8.93 21.09 0.56
N ALA A 267 8.19 22.12 0.96
CA ALA A 267 7.39 22.09 2.18
C ALA A 267 6.26 21.06 2.07
N LEU A 268 5.54 21.01 0.93
CA LEU A 268 4.53 20.01 0.64
C LEU A 268 5.10 18.59 0.77
N GLY A 269 6.23 18.32 0.13
CA GLY A 269 6.91 17.02 0.19
C GLY A 269 7.31 16.64 1.62
N LEU A 270 7.80 17.59 2.42
CA LEU A 270 8.17 17.35 3.82
C LEU A 270 6.96 17.09 4.72
N HIS A 271 5.83 17.76 4.51
CA HIS A 271 4.61 17.52 5.28
C HIS A 271 4.02 16.13 4.99
N ILE A 272 4.01 15.69 3.71
CA ILE A 272 3.61 14.32 3.38
C ILE A 272 4.59 13.30 3.97
N ALA A 273 5.90 13.57 3.89
CA ALA A 273 6.92 12.70 4.48
C ALA A 273 6.80 12.62 6.02
N LEU A 274 6.44 13.71 6.69
CA LEU A 274 6.17 13.75 8.13
C LEU A 274 4.97 12.85 8.48
N LEU A 275 3.85 13.01 7.80
CA LEU A 275 2.63 12.20 7.99
C LEU A 275 2.96 10.71 7.88
N VAL A 276 3.64 10.31 6.81
CA VAL A 276 4.00 8.91 6.55
C VAL A 276 5.06 8.42 7.53
N GLY A 277 6.09 9.23 7.80
CA GLY A 277 7.19 8.87 8.68
C GLY A 277 6.75 8.59 10.11
N VAL A 278 5.87 9.43 10.65
CA VAL A 278 5.25 9.17 11.97
C VAL A 278 4.44 7.88 11.93
N GLY A 279 3.69 7.62 10.86
CA GLY A 279 2.91 6.40 10.69
C GLY A 279 3.76 5.13 10.68
N VAL A 280 4.89 5.16 9.97
CA VAL A 280 5.85 4.04 9.92
C VAL A 280 6.36 3.68 11.32
N VAL A 281 6.69 4.69 12.13
CA VAL A 281 7.16 4.47 13.50
C VAL A 281 6.03 4.05 14.43
N ALA A 282 4.84 4.62 14.28
CA ALA A 282 3.70 4.36 15.14
C ALA A 282 3.06 2.96 14.91
N THR A 283 3.08 2.47 13.67
CA THR A 283 2.41 1.21 13.29
C THR A 283 2.84 0.00 14.14
N PRO A 284 4.14 -0.32 14.34
CA PRO A 284 4.53 -1.44 15.19
C PRO A 284 4.14 -1.23 16.67
N VAL A 285 4.17 0.00 17.15
CA VAL A 285 3.82 0.33 18.54
C VAL A 285 2.32 0.12 18.78
N THR A 286 1.48 0.69 17.91
CA THR A 286 0.02 0.54 17.99
C THR A 286 -0.43 -0.90 17.76
N GLY A 287 0.24 -1.63 16.86
CA GLY A 287 0.03 -3.06 16.67
C GLY A 287 0.30 -3.85 17.95
N TYR A 288 1.47 -3.63 18.57
CA TYR A 288 1.83 -4.26 19.84
C TYR A 288 0.85 -3.95 20.99
N ILE A 289 0.42 -2.68 21.08
CA ILE A 289 -0.58 -2.26 22.05
C ILE A 289 -1.89 -3.01 21.79
N SER A 290 -2.34 -3.09 20.53
CA SER A 290 -3.59 -3.74 20.16
C SER A 290 -3.59 -5.24 20.43
N ASP A 291 -2.42 -5.91 20.38
CA ASP A 291 -2.27 -7.32 20.73
C ASP A 291 -2.48 -7.55 22.23
N ARG A 292 -2.10 -6.58 23.07
CA ARG A 292 -2.18 -6.70 24.53
C ARG A 292 -3.52 -6.27 25.12
N ILE A 293 -4.03 -5.11 24.70
CA ILE A 293 -5.25 -4.53 25.30
C ILE A 293 -6.51 -4.78 24.47
N GLY A 294 -6.36 -5.41 23.29
CA GLY A 294 -7.45 -5.77 22.40
C GLY A 294 -7.58 -4.85 21.18
N ARG A 295 -7.94 -5.44 20.04
CA ARG A 295 -8.05 -4.76 18.73
C ARG A 295 -8.99 -3.55 18.77
N LYS A 296 -10.18 -3.75 19.39
CA LYS A 296 -11.25 -2.76 19.43
C LYS A 296 -10.88 -1.53 20.25
N VAL A 297 -10.13 -1.73 21.33
CA VAL A 297 -9.68 -0.66 22.24
C VAL A 297 -8.73 0.32 21.55
N VAL A 298 -7.99 -0.14 20.54
CA VAL A 298 -7.08 0.71 19.74
C VAL A 298 -7.78 1.28 18.51
N LEU A 299 -8.57 0.46 17.80
CA LEU A 299 -9.20 0.86 16.54
C LEU A 299 -10.27 1.94 16.71
N ILE A 300 -11.12 1.88 17.76
CA ILE A 300 -12.20 2.85 17.94
C ILE A 300 -11.64 4.25 18.22
N PRO A 301 -10.76 4.46 19.24
CA PRO A 301 -10.14 5.76 19.44
C PRO A 301 -9.32 6.22 18.22
N GLY A 302 -8.66 5.30 17.52
CA GLY A 302 -7.92 5.60 16.30
C GLY A 302 -8.81 6.18 15.20
N MET A 303 -9.95 5.54 14.90
CA MET A 303 -10.90 6.04 13.89
C MET A 303 -11.60 7.33 14.32
N LEU A 304 -11.94 7.48 15.60
CA LEU A 304 -12.47 8.75 16.14
C LEU A 304 -11.42 9.87 16.06
N GLY A 305 -10.16 9.54 16.37
CA GLY A 305 -9.04 10.46 16.23
C GLY A 305 -8.83 10.89 14.77
N LEU A 306 -8.86 9.94 13.81
CA LEU A 306 -8.80 10.24 12.38
C LEU A 306 -9.95 11.14 11.94
N SER A 307 -11.18 10.86 12.40
CA SER A 307 -12.33 11.70 12.11
C SER A 307 -12.15 13.12 12.63
N ALA A 308 -11.84 13.27 13.92
CA ALA A 308 -11.68 14.57 14.56
C ALA A 308 -10.51 15.37 13.94
N LEU A 309 -9.34 14.74 13.77
CA LEU A 309 -8.14 15.39 13.23
C LEU A 309 -8.34 15.81 11.76
N THR A 310 -9.05 15.00 10.94
CA THR A 310 -9.38 15.39 9.57
C THR A 310 -10.32 16.59 9.53
N ALA A 311 -11.31 16.66 10.41
CA ALA A 311 -12.18 17.83 10.53
C ALA A 311 -11.41 19.06 11.05
N LEU A 312 -10.46 18.88 11.97
CA LEU A 312 -9.63 19.96 12.52
C LEU A 312 -8.64 20.55 11.50
N LEU A 313 -8.37 19.89 10.38
CA LEU A 313 -7.61 20.49 9.27
C LEU A 313 -8.29 21.77 8.75
N VAL A 314 -9.62 21.85 8.79
CA VAL A 314 -10.35 23.03 8.30
C VAL A 314 -10.03 24.28 9.12
N PRO A 315 -10.22 24.31 10.46
CA PRO A 315 -9.95 25.52 11.25
C PRO A 315 -8.50 25.70 11.70
N PHE A 316 -7.66 24.65 11.69
CA PHE A 316 -6.32 24.66 12.28
C PHE A 316 -5.25 24.04 11.37
N GLY A 317 -5.55 23.86 10.08
CA GLY A 317 -4.67 23.16 9.11
C GLY A 317 -3.54 24.05 8.57
N ASP A 318 -3.09 25.06 9.28
CA ASP A 318 -1.99 25.93 8.90
C ASP A 318 -0.88 25.97 9.98
N GLY A 319 0.27 26.50 9.62
CA GLY A 319 1.40 26.74 10.53
C GLY A 319 1.73 25.54 11.44
N VAL A 320 1.83 25.80 12.75
CA VAL A 320 2.13 24.76 13.76
C VAL A 320 0.97 23.77 13.90
N GLY A 321 -0.27 24.25 13.73
CA GLY A 321 -1.48 23.41 13.79
C GLY A 321 -1.42 22.29 12.75
N LEU A 322 -1.06 22.61 11.52
CA LEU A 322 -0.87 21.63 10.44
C LEU A 322 0.15 20.54 10.83
N ILE A 323 1.33 20.92 11.33
CA ILE A 323 2.39 19.99 11.73
C ILE A 323 1.88 19.02 12.81
N VAL A 324 1.20 19.55 13.82
CA VAL A 324 0.65 18.73 14.92
C VAL A 324 -0.44 17.80 14.41
N ILE A 325 -1.38 18.30 13.61
CA ILE A 325 -2.48 17.49 13.05
C ILE A 325 -1.94 16.39 12.15
N LEU A 326 -1.02 16.68 11.23
CA LEU A 326 -0.44 15.68 10.34
C LEU A 326 0.37 14.62 11.11
N SER A 327 1.10 15.02 12.16
CA SER A 327 1.82 14.08 13.01
C SER A 327 0.85 13.12 13.74
N LEU A 328 -0.23 13.64 14.30
CA LEU A 328 -1.24 12.83 14.99
C LEU A 328 -2.04 11.96 14.00
N LEU A 329 -2.39 12.47 12.82
CA LEU A 329 -3.00 11.69 11.74
C LEU A 329 -2.08 10.53 11.34
N GLY A 330 -0.78 10.77 11.22
CA GLY A 330 0.21 9.74 10.90
C GLY A 330 0.17 8.56 11.86
N VAL A 331 0.01 8.81 13.18
CA VAL A 331 -0.07 7.75 14.20
C VAL A 331 -1.17 6.72 13.88
N PHE A 332 -2.34 7.17 13.44
CA PHE A 332 -3.51 6.31 13.26
C PHE A 332 -3.70 5.86 11.79
N LEU A 333 -3.37 6.71 10.82
CA LEU A 333 -3.68 6.51 9.39
C LEU A 333 -3.07 5.23 8.80
N PHE A 334 -1.88 4.84 9.27
CA PHE A 334 -1.15 3.68 8.77
C PHE A 334 -1.27 2.45 9.69
N SER A 335 -1.66 2.65 10.95
CA SER A 335 -1.72 1.60 11.98
C SER A 335 -3.00 0.76 11.93
N ASP A 336 -4.11 1.35 11.52
CA ASP A 336 -5.44 0.74 11.59
C ASP A 336 -5.62 -0.44 10.62
N GLN A 337 -5.02 -0.39 9.42
CA GLN A 337 -5.13 -1.46 8.43
C GLN A 337 -4.50 -2.79 8.90
N PRO A 338 -3.25 -2.83 9.40
CA PRO A 338 -2.67 -4.04 9.96
C PRO A 338 -3.51 -4.62 11.11
N ILE A 339 -4.06 -3.77 11.98
CA ILE A 339 -4.87 -4.20 13.13
C ILE A 339 -6.22 -4.78 12.67
N LEU A 340 -6.89 -4.15 11.68
CA LEU A 340 -8.12 -4.70 11.08
C LEU A 340 -7.86 -6.04 10.37
N THR A 341 -6.72 -6.16 9.69
CA THR A 341 -6.31 -7.41 9.05
C THR A 341 -6.09 -8.51 10.07
N ALA A 342 -5.42 -8.19 11.18
CA ALA A 342 -5.23 -9.13 12.28
C ALA A 342 -6.58 -9.54 12.91
N ALA A 343 -7.51 -8.60 13.13
CA ALA A 343 -8.85 -8.89 13.64
C ALA A 343 -9.66 -9.83 12.73
N ALA A 344 -9.51 -9.68 11.40
CA ALA A 344 -10.12 -10.60 10.44
C ALA A 344 -9.51 -12.01 10.55
N LEU A 345 -8.18 -12.12 10.67
CA LEU A 345 -7.47 -13.39 10.82
C LEU A 345 -7.78 -14.07 12.16
N ASP A 346 -7.88 -13.31 13.24
CA ASP A 346 -8.29 -13.80 14.57
C ASP A 346 -9.69 -14.45 14.53
N THR A 347 -10.53 -14.03 13.57
CA THR A 347 -11.90 -14.53 13.42
C THR A 347 -11.98 -15.85 12.64
N VAL A 348 -11.16 -16.05 11.60
CA VAL A 348 -11.28 -17.20 10.67
C VAL A 348 -10.26 -18.31 10.91
N GLY A 349 -9.22 -18.05 11.71
CA GLY A 349 -8.11 -18.99 11.90
C GLY A 349 -7.23 -19.12 10.64
N GLN A 350 -6.23 -20.03 10.71
CA GLN A 350 -5.19 -20.13 9.69
C GLN A 350 -5.61 -20.87 8.41
N THR A 351 -6.61 -21.73 8.46
CA THR A 351 -6.98 -22.62 7.36
C THR A 351 -7.61 -21.91 6.15
N VAL A 352 -8.28 -20.78 6.36
CA VAL A 352 -8.93 -19.97 5.30
C VAL A 352 -8.39 -18.54 5.22
N ALA A 353 -7.28 -18.28 5.92
CA ALA A 353 -6.69 -16.95 6.04
C ALA A 353 -6.39 -16.29 4.67
N ALA A 354 -5.74 -17.00 3.76
CA ALA A 354 -5.32 -16.43 2.47
C ALA A 354 -6.52 -16.04 1.59
N SER A 355 -7.55 -16.88 1.53
CA SER A 355 -8.76 -16.61 0.74
C SER A 355 -9.56 -15.45 1.34
N THR A 356 -9.67 -15.40 2.65
CA THR A 356 -10.36 -14.32 3.37
C THR A 356 -9.65 -12.98 3.17
N LEU A 357 -8.32 -12.96 3.24
CA LEU A 357 -7.51 -11.77 2.96
C LEU A 357 -7.65 -11.30 1.50
N GLY A 358 -7.76 -12.22 0.54
CA GLY A 358 -8.00 -11.89 -0.86
C GLY A 358 -9.32 -11.15 -1.08
N VAL A 359 -10.41 -11.68 -0.53
CA VAL A 359 -11.73 -11.02 -0.62
C VAL A 359 -11.78 -9.73 0.18
N PHE A 360 -11.16 -9.70 1.34
CA PHE A 360 -11.02 -8.51 2.17
C PHE A 360 -10.29 -7.38 1.42
N SER A 361 -9.19 -7.70 0.76
CA SER A 361 -8.45 -6.74 -0.06
C SER A 361 -9.26 -6.27 -1.26
N PHE A 362 -9.90 -7.19 -2.00
CA PHE A 362 -10.72 -6.85 -3.16
C PHE A 362 -11.88 -5.93 -2.81
N SER A 363 -12.65 -6.26 -1.76
CA SER A 363 -13.78 -5.44 -1.33
C SER A 363 -13.33 -4.04 -0.90
N ARG A 364 -12.18 -3.94 -0.23
CA ARG A 364 -11.56 -2.67 0.13
C ARG A 364 -11.27 -1.82 -1.12
N PHE A 365 -10.64 -2.39 -2.14
CA PHE A 365 -10.33 -1.66 -3.38
C PHE A 365 -11.58 -1.17 -4.10
N VAL A 366 -12.59 -2.02 -4.26
CA VAL A 366 -13.84 -1.67 -4.97
C VAL A 366 -14.62 -0.58 -4.24
N LEU A 367 -14.79 -0.70 -2.91
CA LEU A 367 -15.48 0.31 -2.13
C LEU A 367 -14.69 1.63 -2.08
N ALA A 368 -13.37 1.54 -1.89
CA ALA A 368 -12.51 2.71 -1.83
C ALA A 368 -12.46 3.49 -3.14
N ALA A 369 -12.56 2.83 -4.30
CA ALA A 369 -12.39 3.47 -5.59
C ALA A 369 -13.41 4.59 -5.90
N ALA A 370 -14.63 4.51 -5.36
CA ALA A 370 -15.65 5.55 -5.56
C ALA A 370 -15.38 6.83 -4.75
N SER A 371 -14.68 6.72 -3.62
CA SER A 371 -14.53 7.81 -2.65
C SER A 371 -13.76 9.01 -3.19
N PRO A 372 -12.65 8.88 -3.94
CA PRO A 372 -11.98 10.03 -4.53
C PRO A 372 -12.83 10.81 -5.54
N LEU A 373 -13.72 10.13 -6.28
CA LEU A 373 -14.67 10.81 -7.19
C LEU A 373 -15.67 11.66 -6.40
N ILE A 374 -16.21 11.12 -5.30
CA ILE A 374 -17.11 11.85 -4.42
C ILE A 374 -16.39 13.05 -3.79
N GLY A 375 -15.17 12.83 -3.26
CA GLY A 375 -14.34 13.90 -2.71
C GLY A 375 -14.03 14.99 -3.74
N GLY A 376 -13.72 14.60 -4.97
CA GLY A 376 -13.46 15.53 -6.07
C GLY A 376 -14.69 16.34 -6.48
N TRP A 377 -15.85 15.70 -6.55
CA TRP A 377 -17.10 16.41 -6.81
C TRP A 377 -17.44 17.40 -5.69
N LEU A 378 -17.24 17.02 -4.44
CA LEU A 378 -17.42 17.93 -3.29
C LEU A 378 -16.45 19.09 -3.35
N PHE A 379 -15.18 18.85 -3.66
CA PHE A 379 -14.18 19.90 -3.85
C PHE A 379 -14.60 20.91 -4.91
N ASP A 380 -15.05 20.43 -6.10
CA ASP A 380 -15.45 21.30 -7.21
C ASP A 380 -16.72 22.13 -6.91
N THR A 381 -17.62 21.61 -6.06
CA THR A 381 -18.93 22.26 -5.81
C THR A 381 -19.00 23.04 -4.52
N LEU A 382 -18.29 22.62 -3.47
CA LEU A 382 -18.41 23.14 -2.12
C LEU A 382 -17.07 23.52 -1.48
N GLY A 383 -15.94 23.32 -2.20
CA GLY A 383 -14.60 23.62 -1.72
C GLY A 383 -13.93 22.45 -0.96
N ILE A 384 -12.63 22.61 -0.69
CA ILE A 384 -11.79 21.56 -0.08
C ILE A 384 -12.26 21.15 1.31
N GLU A 385 -12.81 22.09 2.07
CA GLU A 385 -13.33 21.85 3.43
C GLU A 385 -14.39 20.75 3.45
N SER A 386 -15.31 20.79 2.47
CA SER A 386 -16.37 19.79 2.33
C SER A 386 -15.81 18.39 2.11
N THR A 387 -14.70 18.28 1.39
CA THR A 387 -13.98 17.01 1.17
C THR A 387 -13.40 16.48 2.50
N PHE A 388 -12.81 17.34 3.32
CA PHE A 388 -12.31 16.90 4.63
C PHE A 388 -13.44 16.51 5.58
N PHE A 389 -14.57 17.24 5.60
CA PHE A 389 -15.74 16.84 6.39
C PHE A 389 -16.35 15.49 5.88
N TYR A 390 -16.37 15.26 4.58
CA TYR A 390 -16.78 13.98 4.01
C TYR A 390 -15.87 12.84 4.51
N ILE A 391 -14.56 13.00 4.42
CA ILE A 391 -13.58 12.00 4.87
C ILE A 391 -13.71 11.77 6.39
N SER A 392 -13.83 12.85 7.16
CA SER A 392 -14.09 12.79 8.60
C SER A 392 -15.36 12.02 8.94
N GLY A 393 -16.46 12.29 8.22
CA GLY A 393 -17.73 11.59 8.37
C GLY A 393 -17.62 10.09 8.09
N ILE A 394 -16.85 9.69 7.07
CA ILE A 394 -16.61 8.26 6.78
C ILE A 394 -15.87 7.57 7.94
N TYR A 395 -14.82 8.19 8.49
CA TYR A 395 -14.12 7.65 9.66
C TYR A 395 -15.05 7.52 10.86
N LEU A 396 -15.89 8.53 11.10
CA LEU A 396 -16.89 8.51 12.19
C LEU A 396 -17.87 7.34 12.02
N VAL A 397 -18.45 7.18 10.81
CA VAL A 397 -19.34 6.05 10.49
C VAL A 397 -18.61 4.72 10.69
N GLY A 398 -17.36 4.63 10.25
CA GLY A 398 -16.52 3.46 10.47
C GLY A 398 -16.34 3.13 11.95
N ALA A 399 -16.08 4.13 12.80
CA ALA A 399 -15.99 3.96 14.26
C ALA A 399 -17.31 3.48 14.86
N VAL A 400 -18.44 4.06 14.44
CA VAL A 400 -19.78 3.67 14.91
C VAL A 400 -20.11 2.23 14.49
N VAL A 401 -19.83 1.85 13.23
CA VAL A 401 -20.03 0.46 12.77
C VAL A 401 -19.16 -0.49 13.58
N LEU A 402 -17.89 -0.12 13.85
CA LEU A 402 -16.97 -0.94 14.64
C LEU A 402 -17.45 -1.15 16.09
N LEU A 403 -18.18 -0.20 16.68
CA LEU A 403 -18.80 -0.39 18.00
C LEU A 403 -19.76 -1.58 18.01
N ALA A 404 -20.51 -1.78 16.92
CA ALA A 404 -21.48 -2.87 16.77
C ALA A 404 -20.85 -4.22 16.36
N VAL A 405 -19.63 -4.23 15.80
CA VAL A 405 -18.95 -5.46 15.37
C VAL A 405 -18.31 -6.16 16.58
N PRO A 406 -18.71 -7.39 16.94
CA PRO A 406 -18.04 -8.13 18.00
C PRO A 406 -16.71 -8.69 17.50
N LEU A 407 -15.58 -8.10 17.88
CA LEU A 407 -14.25 -8.64 17.62
C LEU A 407 -13.90 -9.70 18.68
N ALA A 408 -13.13 -10.71 18.30
CA ALA A 408 -12.60 -11.69 19.23
C ALA A 408 -11.69 -11.00 20.26
N VAL A 409 -11.82 -11.36 21.51
CA VAL A 409 -10.86 -10.95 22.56
C VAL A 409 -9.60 -11.77 22.33
N THR A 410 -8.46 -11.11 22.21
CA THR A 410 -7.16 -11.82 22.04
C THR A 410 -6.87 -12.62 23.31
N ALA A 411 -6.34 -13.84 23.16
CA ALA A 411 -6.03 -14.71 24.31
C ALA A 411 -5.12 -14.03 25.35
N GLN A 412 -4.22 -13.15 24.92
CA GLN A 412 -3.37 -12.35 25.81
C GLN A 412 -4.12 -11.27 26.60
N ALA A 413 -5.24 -10.74 26.07
CA ALA A 413 -6.04 -9.76 26.82
C ALA A 413 -6.86 -10.40 27.94
N VAL A 414 -7.11 -11.71 27.87
CA VAL A 414 -7.76 -12.48 28.96
C VAL A 414 -6.79 -12.70 30.11
N GLU A 415 -5.53 -13.03 29.83
CA GLU A 415 -4.49 -13.26 30.85
C GLU A 415 -4.11 -12.01 31.68
N ILE A 416 -4.37 -10.82 31.17
CA ILE A 416 -4.08 -9.54 31.87
C ILE A 416 -5.29 -9.08 32.72
N ALA A 417 -6.49 -9.61 32.44
CA ALA A 417 -7.72 -9.25 33.16
C ALA A 417 -8.02 -10.15 34.35
N ASP A 418 -7.34 -11.32 34.47
CA ASP A 418 -7.34 -12.24 35.64
C ASP A 418 -6.12 -11.94 36.52
#